data_021cbfb7f0fe514db2b79071e49f9940
#
_entry.id   021cbfb7f0fe514db2b79071e49f9940
#
_cell.length_a   1.000
_cell.length_b   1.000
_cell.length_c   1.000
_cell.angle_alpha   90.00
_cell.angle_beta   90.00
_cell.angle_gamma   90.00
#
_symmetry.space_group_name_H-M   'P 1'
#
loop_
_entity.id
_entity.type
_entity.pdbx_description
1 polymer ?
#
loop_
_entity_poly.entity_id
_entity_poly.type
_entity_poly.pdbx_seq_one_letter_code
_entity_poly.pdbx_strand_id
1 'polypeptide(L)'
;FGNSITSKDIADMWIHEGFTTYSETVFIECMKGYEPAMKYINGQAKNVRNDRTIIGQFGVNNEGSGDMYYKGSLLLNTLRHVVNDDDKWWGIILKYSETFKKQIIDTDMVIAFFNKETKMNLTPIFNQYLKTTSIPELTYKINGDTLTYSWTNVNDDFNMPIDFEYDKKIIRLFPTTTPQEIKLKKLKKSKSYQIFDNKFFINIKEDI
;
A
#
# COMPACT_ATOMS: atom_id res chain seq x y z
N PHE A 1 0.21 -12.49 -14.87
CA PHE A 1 -0.31 -11.25 -15.48
C PHE A 1 0.43 -10.94 -16.79
N GLY A 2 1.77 -10.89 -16.85
CA GLY A 2 2.56 -10.41 -17.99
C GLY A 2 2.25 -11.06 -19.35
N ASN A 3 1.78 -12.31 -19.40
CA ASN A 3 1.37 -12.98 -20.65
C ASN A 3 -0.02 -12.55 -21.16
N SER A 4 -0.79 -11.84 -20.36
CA SER A 4 -2.17 -11.44 -20.69
C SER A 4 -2.35 -9.92 -20.69
N ILE A 5 -1.62 -9.22 -19.85
CA ILE A 5 -1.64 -7.76 -19.72
C ILE A 5 -0.20 -7.30 -19.94
N THR A 6 0.03 -6.50 -20.97
CA THR A 6 1.38 -6.11 -21.38
C THR A 6 1.65 -4.64 -21.04
N SER A 7 2.78 -4.35 -20.40
CA SER A 7 3.23 -2.97 -20.20
C SER A 7 3.64 -2.33 -21.53
N LYS A 8 3.26 -1.06 -21.72
CA LYS A 8 3.59 -0.28 -22.91
C LYS A 8 5.08 0.00 -23.04
N ASP A 9 5.76 0.09 -21.94
CA ASP A 9 7.19 0.35 -21.83
C ASP A 9 7.80 -0.53 -20.74
N ILE A 10 9.06 -0.89 -20.88
CA ILE A 10 9.79 -1.66 -19.87
C ILE A 10 9.91 -0.89 -18.55
N ALA A 11 9.81 0.44 -18.58
CA ALA A 11 9.75 1.27 -17.38
C ALA A 11 8.57 0.94 -16.45
N ASP A 12 7.50 0.37 -17.01
CA ASP A 12 6.26 -0.03 -16.30
C ASP A 12 6.22 -1.53 -15.95
N MET A 13 7.35 -2.22 -15.88
CA MET A 13 7.41 -3.66 -15.62
C MET A 13 6.79 -4.08 -14.28
N TRP A 14 6.60 -3.16 -13.32
CA TRP A 14 5.88 -3.44 -12.08
C TRP A 14 4.45 -3.94 -12.34
N ILE A 15 3.83 -3.57 -13.47
CA ILE A 15 2.51 -4.05 -13.91
C ILE A 15 2.53 -5.59 -14.09
N HIS A 16 3.63 -6.14 -14.58
CA HIS A 16 3.82 -7.58 -14.68
C HIS A 16 4.22 -8.17 -13.33
N GLU A 17 5.30 -7.67 -12.77
CA GLU A 17 6.03 -8.33 -11.69
C GLU A 17 5.38 -8.09 -10.32
N GLY A 18 4.86 -6.90 -10.07
CA GLY A 18 4.15 -6.58 -8.83
C GLY A 18 2.86 -7.40 -8.66
N PHE A 19 2.03 -7.47 -9.71
CA PHE A 19 0.80 -8.27 -9.69
C PHE A 19 1.09 -9.76 -9.63
N THR A 20 2.12 -10.25 -10.33
CA THR A 20 2.50 -11.67 -10.29
C THR A 20 3.00 -12.06 -8.91
N THR A 21 3.87 -11.25 -8.31
CA THR A 21 4.37 -11.48 -6.94
C THR A 21 3.24 -11.41 -5.91
N TYR A 22 2.30 -10.47 -6.06
CA TYR A 22 1.11 -10.41 -5.20
C TYR A 22 0.23 -11.66 -5.32
N SER A 23 0.15 -12.27 -6.50
CA SER A 23 -0.62 -13.50 -6.72
C SER A 23 -0.11 -14.68 -5.90
N GLU A 24 1.17 -14.70 -5.50
CA GLU A 24 1.70 -15.70 -4.57
C GLU A 24 1.04 -15.57 -3.19
N THR A 25 0.87 -14.33 -2.70
CA THR A 25 0.15 -14.05 -1.45
C THR A 25 -1.31 -14.48 -1.53
N VAL A 26 -1.98 -14.18 -2.65
CA VAL A 26 -3.36 -14.62 -2.92
C VAL A 26 -3.47 -16.14 -2.90
N PHE A 27 -2.54 -16.84 -3.53
CA PHE A 27 -2.49 -18.30 -3.51
C PHE A 27 -2.33 -18.86 -2.09
N ILE A 28 -1.43 -18.27 -1.28
CA ILE A 28 -1.26 -18.70 0.11
C ILE A 28 -2.54 -18.45 0.91
N GLU A 29 -3.21 -17.30 0.70
CA GLU A 29 -4.48 -17.00 1.37
C GLU A 29 -5.56 -18.03 1.04
N CYS A 30 -5.72 -18.37 -0.25
CA CYS A 30 -6.65 -19.40 -0.69
C CYS A 30 -6.36 -20.78 -0.08
N MET A 31 -5.08 -21.14 0.07
CA MET A 31 -4.68 -22.46 0.54
C MET A 31 -4.56 -22.59 2.05
N LYS A 32 -4.24 -21.52 2.75
CA LYS A 32 -3.85 -21.54 4.18
C LYS A 32 -4.55 -20.48 5.04
N GLY A 33 -5.32 -19.58 4.42
CA GLY A 33 -6.04 -18.50 5.09
C GLY A 33 -5.23 -17.21 5.23
N TYR A 34 -5.90 -16.19 5.79
CA TYR A 34 -5.42 -14.80 5.86
C TYR A 34 -4.10 -14.65 6.63
N GLU A 35 -4.00 -15.19 7.85
CA GLU A 35 -2.83 -14.98 8.71
C GLU A 35 -1.51 -15.50 8.09
N PRO A 36 -1.46 -16.72 7.51
CA PRO A 36 -0.28 -17.18 6.77
C PRO A 36 0.07 -16.29 5.56
N ALA A 37 -0.94 -15.78 4.84
CA ALA A 37 -0.74 -14.88 3.71
C ALA A 37 -0.13 -13.54 4.15
N MET A 38 -0.65 -12.96 5.25
CA MET A 38 -0.11 -11.72 5.82
C MET A 38 1.33 -11.90 6.30
N LYS A 39 1.65 -13.03 6.94
CA LYS A 39 3.02 -13.36 7.32
C LYS A 39 3.96 -13.47 6.10
N TYR A 40 3.47 -14.06 5.01
CA TYR A 40 4.23 -14.20 3.78
C TYR A 40 4.53 -12.85 3.15
N ILE A 41 3.52 -12.01 2.92
CA ILE A 41 3.71 -10.72 2.24
C ILE A 41 4.53 -9.75 3.08
N ASN A 42 4.31 -9.69 4.40
CA ASN A 42 5.14 -8.86 5.28
C ASN A 42 6.60 -9.32 5.30
N GLY A 43 6.85 -10.61 5.12
CA GLY A 43 8.20 -11.15 4.96
C GLY A 43 8.92 -10.64 3.70
N GLN A 44 8.22 -10.12 2.70
CA GLN A 44 8.82 -9.54 1.49
C GLN A 44 9.48 -8.18 1.77
N ALA A 45 9.06 -7.45 2.81
CA ALA A 45 9.57 -6.11 3.12
C ALA A 45 11.10 -6.08 3.29
N LYS A 46 11.70 -7.14 3.85
CA LYS A 46 13.15 -7.27 4.01
C LYS A 46 13.95 -7.33 2.70
N ASN A 47 13.27 -7.61 1.58
CA ASN A 47 13.88 -7.72 0.26
C ASN A 47 13.79 -6.41 -0.52
N VAL A 48 13.04 -5.42 -0.02
CA VAL A 48 12.94 -4.09 -0.63
C VAL A 48 14.21 -3.32 -0.39
N ARG A 49 14.85 -2.84 -1.45
CA ARG A 49 16.14 -2.14 -1.41
C ARG A 49 16.01 -0.62 -1.38
N ASN A 50 14.95 -0.08 -2.01
CA ASN A 50 14.75 1.36 -2.21
C ASN A 50 15.98 2.08 -2.80
N ASP A 51 16.71 1.38 -3.68
CA ASP A 51 17.91 1.91 -4.34
C ASP A 51 17.57 2.97 -5.40
N ARG A 52 16.42 2.83 -6.05
CA ARG A 52 15.87 3.75 -7.05
C ARG A 52 14.35 3.54 -7.19
N THR A 53 13.69 4.39 -7.97
CA THR A 53 12.25 4.29 -8.23
C THR A 53 11.88 2.99 -8.96
N ILE A 54 10.69 2.47 -8.67
CA ILE A 54 10.15 1.28 -9.34
C ILE A 54 9.93 1.57 -10.83
N ILE A 55 9.34 2.73 -11.14
CA ILE A 55 9.16 3.16 -12.52
C ILE A 55 10.50 3.66 -13.06
N GLY A 56 10.91 3.08 -14.19
CA GLY A 56 12.12 3.46 -14.91
C GLY A 56 11.95 4.70 -15.79
N GLN A 57 12.94 4.96 -16.62
CA GLN A 57 12.88 6.03 -17.61
C GLN A 57 12.20 5.50 -18.87
N PHE A 58 11.12 6.16 -19.30
CA PHE A 58 10.40 5.81 -20.52
C PHE A 58 11.18 6.11 -21.80
N GLY A 59 10.91 5.32 -22.83
CA GLY A 59 11.49 5.51 -24.17
C GLY A 59 12.94 5.07 -24.29
N VAL A 60 13.49 4.46 -23.27
CA VAL A 60 14.83 3.86 -23.25
C VAL A 60 14.76 2.46 -22.61
N ASN A 61 15.75 1.61 -22.80
CA ASN A 61 15.77 0.28 -22.21
C ASN A 61 16.15 0.34 -20.73
N ASN A 62 15.23 0.82 -19.87
CA ASN A 62 15.41 1.01 -18.42
C ASN A 62 14.16 0.56 -17.63
N GLU A 63 14.25 -0.60 -16.99
CA GLU A 63 13.16 -1.21 -16.22
C GLU A 63 12.95 -0.64 -14.81
N GLY A 64 13.77 0.30 -14.38
CA GLY A 64 13.71 0.82 -13.00
C GLY A 64 14.31 -0.13 -11.96
N SER A 65 13.83 -0.07 -10.70
CA SER A 65 14.32 -0.90 -9.61
C SER A 65 13.75 -2.32 -9.65
N GLY A 66 14.56 -3.31 -9.25
CA GLY A 66 14.09 -4.65 -8.92
C GLY A 66 13.05 -4.71 -7.78
N ASP A 67 12.82 -3.60 -7.10
CA ASP A 67 11.72 -3.47 -6.12
C ASP A 67 10.33 -3.56 -6.77
N MET A 68 10.24 -3.56 -8.10
CA MET A 68 9.01 -3.83 -8.84
C MET A 68 8.30 -5.11 -8.40
N TYR A 69 9.05 -6.11 -7.94
CA TYR A 69 8.51 -7.36 -7.38
C TYR A 69 7.93 -7.14 -5.98
N TYR A 70 8.78 -6.96 -5.00
CA TYR A 70 8.40 -6.98 -3.59
C TYR A 70 7.68 -5.70 -3.15
N LYS A 71 8.20 -4.52 -3.48
CA LYS A 71 7.53 -3.25 -3.15
C LYS A 71 6.25 -3.08 -3.96
N GLY A 72 6.22 -3.56 -5.22
CA GLY A 72 5.01 -3.60 -6.03
C GLY A 72 3.92 -4.49 -5.40
N SER A 73 4.28 -5.69 -4.92
CA SER A 73 3.39 -6.59 -4.21
C SER A 73 2.88 -5.99 -2.90
N LEU A 74 3.77 -5.38 -2.10
CA LEU A 74 3.43 -4.70 -0.85
C LEU A 74 2.52 -3.49 -1.07
N LEU A 75 2.70 -2.74 -2.18
CA LEU A 75 1.76 -1.68 -2.59
C LEU A 75 0.36 -2.23 -2.81
N LEU A 76 0.21 -3.33 -3.57
CA LEU A 76 -1.10 -3.92 -3.84
C LEU A 76 -1.77 -4.39 -2.54
N ASN A 77 -1.04 -5.00 -1.62
CA ASN A 77 -1.56 -5.36 -0.31
C ASN A 77 -1.96 -4.12 0.52
N THR A 78 -1.16 -3.07 0.48
CA THR A 78 -1.49 -1.78 1.11
C THR A 78 -2.80 -1.23 0.56
N LEU A 79 -2.99 -1.22 -0.77
CA LEU A 79 -4.22 -0.75 -1.42
C LEU A 79 -5.44 -1.59 -1.03
N ARG A 80 -5.31 -2.92 -0.87
CA ARG A 80 -6.36 -3.78 -0.32
C ARG A 80 -6.86 -3.26 1.02
N HIS A 81 -5.93 -2.96 1.93
CA HIS A 81 -6.27 -2.50 3.27
C HIS A 81 -6.72 -1.02 3.30
N VAL A 82 -6.29 -0.21 2.32
CA VAL A 82 -6.86 1.13 2.11
C VAL A 82 -8.33 1.04 1.69
N VAL A 83 -8.67 0.12 0.79
CA VAL A 83 -10.06 -0.16 0.37
C VAL A 83 -10.89 -0.70 1.53
N ASN A 84 -10.29 -1.53 2.39
CA ASN A 84 -10.87 -2.08 3.61
C ASN A 84 -12.20 -2.83 3.41
N ASP A 85 -12.30 -3.52 2.29
CA ASP A 85 -13.45 -4.34 1.89
C ASP A 85 -12.92 -5.43 0.96
N ASP A 86 -12.75 -6.64 1.50
CA ASP A 86 -12.13 -7.75 0.78
C ASP A 86 -12.97 -8.22 -0.42
N ASP A 87 -14.28 -8.29 -0.28
CA ASP A 87 -15.16 -8.69 -1.40
C ASP A 87 -15.04 -7.70 -2.55
N LYS A 88 -15.05 -6.41 -2.24
CA LYS A 88 -14.83 -5.34 -3.21
C LYS A 88 -13.44 -5.44 -3.84
N TRP A 89 -12.39 -5.68 -3.02
CA TRP A 89 -11.02 -5.78 -3.50
C TRP A 89 -10.86 -6.93 -4.50
N TRP A 90 -11.35 -8.12 -4.16
CA TRP A 90 -11.26 -9.28 -5.06
C TRP A 90 -12.07 -9.08 -6.33
N GLY A 91 -13.24 -8.45 -6.24
CA GLY A 91 -14.02 -8.02 -7.41
C GLY A 91 -13.26 -7.07 -8.31
N ILE A 92 -12.51 -6.11 -7.74
CA ILE A 92 -11.67 -5.17 -8.50
C ILE A 92 -10.51 -5.90 -9.18
N ILE A 93 -9.80 -6.81 -8.49
CA ILE A 93 -8.69 -7.59 -9.07
C ILE A 93 -9.17 -8.47 -10.23
N LEU A 94 -10.32 -9.14 -10.08
CA LEU A 94 -10.93 -9.89 -11.17
C LEU A 94 -11.26 -8.99 -12.36
N LYS A 95 -11.95 -7.88 -12.12
CA LYS A 95 -12.33 -6.92 -13.15
C LYS A 95 -11.11 -6.30 -13.84
N TYR A 96 -10.02 -6.04 -13.10
CA TYR A 96 -8.75 -5.60 -13.67
C TYR A 96 -8.23 -6.60 -14.70
N SER A 97 -8.20 -7.88 -14.34
CA SER A 97 -7.70 -8.94 -15.22
C SER A 97 -8.57 -9.10 -16.48
N GLU A 98 -9.89 -8.94 -16.37
CA GLU A 98 -10.84 -9.03 -17.50
C GLU A 98 -10.77 -7.78 -18.40
N THR A 99 -10.72 -6.59 -17.79
CA THR A 99 -10.70 -5.31 -18.52
C THR A 99 -9.45 -5.18 -19.39
N PHE A 100 -8.30 -5.54 -18.85
CA PHE A 100 -7.02 -5.35 -19.54
C PHE A 100 -6.49 -6.60 -20.24
N LYS A 101 -7.26 -7.69 -20.26
CA LYS A 101 -6.91 -8.92 -20.97
C LYS A 101 -6.53 -8.64 -22.43
N LYS A 102 -5.34 -9.08 -22.82
CA LYS A 102 -4.76 -8.90 -24.16
C LYS A 102 -4.60 -7.42 -24.59
N GLN A 103 -4.42 -6.53 -23.62
CA GLN A 103 -4.16 -5.12 -23.88
C GLN A 103 -2.73 -4.73 -23.51
N ILE A 104 -2.28 -3.63 -24.12
CA ILE A 104 -1.04 -2.94 -23.79
C ILE A 104 -1.42 -1.72 -22.96
N ILE A 105 -0.94 -1.64 -21.73
CA ILE A 105 -1.31 -0.62 -20.76
C ILE A 105 -0.09 0.05 -20.15
N ASP A 106 -0.31 1.19 -19.49
CA ASP A 106 0.70 1.91 -18.72
C ASP A 106 0.22 2.13 -17.26
N THR A 107 1.10 2.66 -16.42
CA THR A 107 0.80 2.94 -15.01
C THR A 107 -0.37 3.90 -14.85
N ASP A 108 -0.52 4.91 -15.70
CA ASP A 108 -1.61 5.87 -15.57
C ASP A 108 -2.98 5.21 -15.83
N MET A 109 -3.06 4.28 -16.77
CA MET A 109 -4.26 3.46 -17.00
C MET A 109 -4.60 2.60 -15.78
N VAL A 110 -3.59 2.01 -15.12
CA VAL A 110 -3.79 1.23 -13.89
C VAL A 110 -4.34 2.13 -12.78
N ILE A 111 -3.72 3.28 -12.53
CA ILE A 111 -4.16 4.24 -11.50
C ILE A 111 -5.59 4.70 -11.78
N ALA A 112 -5.90 5.08 -13.01
CA ALA A 112 -7.25 5.53 -13.40
C ALA A 112 -8.29 4.43 -13.16
N PHE A 113 -7.96 3.17 -13.49
CA PHE A 113 -8.83 2.02 -13.24
C PHE A 113 -9.11 1.86 -11.74
N PHE A 114 -8.08 1.81 -10.90
CA PHE A 114 -8.26 1.64 -9.45
C PHE A 114 -9.03 2.82 -8.82
N ASN A 115 -8.73 4.05 -9.21
CA ASN A 115 -9.49 5.23 -8.75
C ASN A 115 -10.99 5.11 -9.08
N LYS A 116 -11.31 4.72 -10.30
CA LYS A 116 -12.69 4.54 -10.76
C LYS A 116 -13.41 3.44 -9.98
N GLU A 117 -12.82 2.26 -9.86
CA GLU A 117 -13.47 1.10 -9.26
C GLU A 117 -13.60 1.23 -7.74
N THR A 118 -12.61 1.82 -7.08
CA THR A 118 -12.66 2.07 -5.64
C THR A 118 -13.52 3.29 -5.28
N LYS A 119 -13.68 4.24 -6.19
CA LYS A 119 -14.21 5.59 -5.97
C LYS A 119 -13.37 6.41 -4.98
N MET A 120 -12.08 6.13 -4.92
CA MET A 120 -11.10 6.79 -4.06
C MET A 120 -10.02 7.44 -4.93
N ASN A 121 -9.40 8.53 -4.45
CA ASN A 121 -8.18 9.07 -5.06
C ASN A 121 -6.97 8.33 -4.50
N LEU A 122 -6.55 7.27 -5.17
CA LEU A 122 -5.37 6.48 -4.82
C LEU A 122 -4.08 6.97 -5.49
N THR A 123 -4.19 7.98 -6.36
CA THR A 123 -3.04 8.53 -7.12
C THR A 123 -1.87 8.91 -6.24
N PRO A 124 -2.05 9.61 -5.09
CA PRO A 124 -0.94 9.96 -4.21
C PRO A 124 -0.23 8.73 -3.63
N ILE A 125 -0.99 7.68 -3.31
CA ILE A 125 -0.42 6.43 -2.79
C ILE A 125 0.40 5.72 -3.87
N PHE A 126 -0.13 5.57 -5.08
CA PHE A 126 0.62 4.99 -6.20
C PHE A 126 1.90 5.79 -6.48
N ASN A 127 1.82 7.11 -6.56
CA ASN A 127 2.98 7.97 -6.82
C ASN A 127 4.05 7.82 -5.73
N GLN A 128 3.65 7.76 -4.46
CA GLN A 128 4.57 7.58 -3.34
C GLN A 128 5.39 6.29 -3.47
N TYR A 129 4.72 5.15 -3.72
CA TYR A 129 5.41 3.87 -3.77
C TYR A 129 6.15 3.61 -5.09
N LEU A 130 5.62 4.07 -6.22
CA LEU A 130 6.17 3.78 -7.54
C LEU A 130 7.25 4.77 -7.99
N LYS A 131 7.09 6.06 -7.63
CA LYS A 131 7.91 7.16 -8.14
C LYS A 131 8.89 7.74 -7.10
N THR A 132 8.92 7.18 -5.88
CA THR A 132 9.87 7.60 -4.84
C THR A 132 10.56 6.39 -4.19
N THR A 133 11.69 6.62 -3.55
CA THR A 133 12.36 5.64 -2.70
C THR A 133 11.96 5.78 -1.23
N SER A 134 11.17 6.79 -0.89
CA SER A 134 10.74 7.06 0.48
C SER A 134 9.61 6.11 0.90
N ILE A 135 9.79 5.40 2.01
CA ILE A 135 8.73 4.64 2.65
C ILE A 135 7.94 5.60 3.54
N PRO A 136 6.59 5.67 3.43
CA PRO A 136 5.79 6.48 4.32
C PRO A 136 6.09 6.17 5.79
N GLU A 137 6.23 7.19 6.62
CA GLU A 137 6.44 7.03 8.05
C GLU A 137 5.30 7.69 8.81
N LEU A 138 4.58 6.91 9.64
CA LEU A 138 3.60 7.44 10.56
C LEU A 138 4.30 7.88 11.84
N THR A 139 4.35 9.19 12.04
CA THR A 139 4.83 9.76 13.31
C THR A 139 3.65 9.97 14.23
N TYR A 140 3.74 9.50 15.48
CA TYR A 140 2.67 9.65 16.46
C TYR A 140 3.20 9.91 17.87
N LYS A 141 2.33 10.51 18.70
CA LYS A 141 2.57 10.75 20.13
C LYS A 141 1.28 10.55 20.91
N ILE A 142 1.38 9.91 22.07
CA ILE A 142 0.26 9.75 23.00
C ILE A 142 0.52 10.59 24.24
N ASN A 143 -0.37 11.54 24.54
CA ASN A 143 -0.33 12.35 25.75
C ASN A 143 -1.69 12.27 26.46
N GLY A 144 -1.75 11.47 27.52
CA GLY A 144 -3.00 11.20 28.23
C GLY A 144 -4.01 10.47 27.32
N ASP A 145 -5.15 11.09 27.08
CA ASP A 145 -6.19 10.57 26.21
C ASP A 145 -6.13 11.20 24.78
N THR A 146 -5.04 11.91 24.45
CA THR A 146 -4.85 12.54 23.15
C THR A 146 -3.81 11.76 22.34
N LEU A 147 -4.17 11.37 21.12
CA LEU A 147 -3.28 10.86 20.10
C LEU A 147 -3.01 11.99 19.10
N THR A 148 -1.75 12.39 18.95
CA THR A 148 -1.27 13.27 17.88
C THR A 148 -0.61 12.39 16.82
N TYR A 149 -0.86 12.65 15.53
CA TYR A 149 -0.35 11.83 14.44
C TYR A 149 -0.24 12.61 13.13
N SER A 150 0.72 12.24 12.30
CA SER A 150 0.93 12.80 10.96
C SER A 150 1.74 11.85 10.08
N TRP A 151 1.65 12.03 8.76
CA TRP A 151 2.58 11.41 7.82
C TRP A 151 3.86 12.22 7.73
N THR A 152 5.00 11.52 7.74
CA THR A 152 6.32 12.05 7.40
C THR A 152 6.97 11.19 6.32
N ASN A 153 8.02 11.67 5.68
CA ASN A 153 8.71 10.99 4.58
C ASN A 153 7.80 10.65 3.39
N VAL A 154 6.85 11.52 3.09
CA VAL A 154 5.86 11.38 2.02
C VAL A 154 5.77 12.63 1.16
N ASN A 155 5.15 12.49 -0.03
CA ASN A 155 4.76 13.64 -0.85
C ASN A 155 3.65 14.45 -0.15
N ASP A 156 3.56 15.75 -0.45
CA ASP A 156 2.65 16.68 0.23
C ASP A 156 1.17 16.29 0.10
N ASP A 157 0.79 15.64 -1.01
CA ASP A 157 -0.57 15.19 -1.31
C ASP A 157 -0.90 13.79 -0.78
N PHE A 158 0.01 13.14 -0.04
CA PHE A 158 -0.18 11.79 0.46
C PHE A 158 -1.37 11.69 1.42
N ASN A 159 -2.29 10.76 1.14
CA ASN A 159 -3.61 10.69 1.76
C ASN A 159 -4.00 9.29 2.28
N MET A 160 -3.02 8.42 2.54
CA MET A 160 -3.31 7.04 2.94
C MET A 160 -3.93 6.98 4.34
N PRO A 161 -5.06 6.26 4.52
CA PRO A 161 -5.59 5.98 5.85
C PRO A 161 -4.76 4.93 6.58
N ILE A 162 -4.87 4.89 7.91
CA ILE A 162 -4.24 3.89 8.77
C ILE A 162 -5.21 3.42 9.87
N ASP A 163 -5.13 2.17 10.27
CA ASP A 163 -5.92 1.62 11.35
C ASP A 163 -5.15 1.69 12.68
N PHE A 164 -5.81 2.20 13.69
CA PHE A 164 -5.33 2.29 15.07
C PHE A 164 -6.28 1.55 16.00
N GLU A 165 -5.76 0.61 16.79
CA GLU A 165 -6.52 -0.09 17.80
C GLU A 165 -6.15 0.40 19.21
N TYR A 166 -7.15 0.62 20.03
CA TYR A 166 -7.02 0.80 21.50
C TYR A 166 -8.26 0.26 22.19
N ASP A 167 -8.10 -0.30 23.37
CA ASP A 167 -9.22 -0.86 24.15
C ASP A 167 -10.11 -1.80 23.30
N LYS A 168 -9.49 -2.63 22.44
CA LYS A 168 -10.15 -3.54 21.48
C LYS A 168 -11.09 -2.86 20.47
N LYS A 169 -10.92 -1.56 20.25
CA LYS A 169 -11.64 -0.78 19.26
C LYS A 169 -10.70 -0.35 18.15
N ILE A 170 -11.05 -0.70 16.92
CA ILE A 170 -10.32 -0.24 15.75
C ILE A 170 -10.97 1.05 15.25
N ILE A 171 -10.17 2.08 15.07
CA ILE A 171 -10.57 3.32 14.42
C ILE A 171 -9.69 3.54 13.18
N ARG A 172 -10.27 4.08 12.14
CA ARG A 172 -9.53 4.47 10.95
C ARG A 172 -9.18 5.96 11.05
N LEU A 173 -7.88 6.25 10.98
CA LEU A 173 -7.33 7.59 10.94
C LEU A 173 -7.06 7.99 9.50
N PHE A 174 -7.10 9.28 9.22
CA PHE A 174 -6.77 9.88 7.91
C PHE A 174 -5.65 10.91 8.10
N PRO A 175 -4.41 10.47 8.34
CA PRO A 175 -3.30 11.38 8.59
C PRO A 175 -2.99 12.22 7.34
N THR A 176 -2.51 13.44 7.58
CA THR A 176 -1.91 14.33 6.59
C THR A 176 -0.47 14.63 6.97
N THR A 177 0.24 15.40 6.18
CA THR A 177 1.59 15.88 6.51
C THR A 177 1.60 16.91 7.66
N THR A 178 0.44 17.51 7.96
CA THR A 178 0.27 18.37 9.13
C THR A 178 -0.21 17.55 10.33
N PRO A 179 0.43 17.70 11.52
CA PRO A 179 0.01 16.98 12.71
C PRO A 179 -1.47 17.23 13.06
N GLN A 180 -2.18 16.15 13.35
CA GLN A 180 -3.59 16.14 13.72
C GLN A 180 -3.73 15.54 15.13
N GLU A 181 -4.79 15.92 15.83
CA GLU A 181 -5.06 15.43 17.17
C GLU A 181 -6.46 14.82 17.27
N ILE A 182 -6.55 13.71 17.99
CA ILE A 182 -7.82 13.10 18.35
C ILE A 182 -7.83 12.71 19.84
N LYS A 183 -8.94 13.02 20.54
CA LYS A 183 -9.17 12.57 21.91
C LYS A 183 -9.87 11.21 21.92
N LEU A 184 -9.22 10.22 22.49
CA LEU A 184 -9.68 8.84 22.56
C LEU A 184 -9.96 8.49 24.04
N LYS A 185 -11.24 8.48 24.42
CA LYS A 185 -11.65 8.20 25.81
C LYS A 185 -11.01 6.91 26.32
N LYS A 186 -10.34 7.00 27.47
CA LYS A 186 -9.63 5.89 28.13
C LYS A 186 -8.34 5.43 27.46
N LEU A 187 -7.79 6.16 26.49
CA LEU A 187 -6.50 5.81 25.87
C LEU A 187 -5.40 5.71 26.94
N LYS A 188 -5.32 6.68 27.85
CA LYS A 188 -4.40 6.69 29.01
C LYS A 188 -4.53 5.44 29.90
N LYS A 189 -5.71 4.83 29.95
CA LYS A 189 -6.00 3.62 30.76
C LYS A 189 -5.92 2.36 29.93
N SER A 190 -5.74 2.45 28.63
CA SER A 190 -5.60 1.28 27.77
C SER A 190 -4.33 0.52 28.14
N LYS A 191 -4.47 -0.79 28.31
CA LYS A 191 -3.32 -1.68 28.58
C LYS A 191 -2.47 -1.94 27.34
N SER A 192 -3.04 -1.70 26.16
CA SER A 192 -2.39 -1.89 24.86
C SER A 192 -3.05 -1.02 23.81
N TYR A 193 -2.24 -0.53 22.90
CA TYR A 193 -2.66 0.04 21.63
C TYR A 193 -1.80 -0.57 20.53
N GLN A 194 -2.31 -0.54 19.30
CA GLN A 194 -1.60 -1.04 18.13
C GLN A 194 -1.90 -0.18 16.92
N ILE A 195 -0.84 0.13 16.17
CA ILE A 195 -0.94 0.61 14.79
C ILE A 195 -0.75 -0.62 13.90
N PHE A 196 -1.66 -0.82 12.93
CA PHE A 196 -1.62 -2.00 12.06
C PHE A 196 -0.64 -1.80 10.91
N ASP A 197 0.66 -1.72 11.21
CA ASP A 197 1.73 -1.68 10.21
C ASP A 197 1.81 -2.98 9.37
N ASN A 198 1.33 -4.09 9.90
CA ASN A 198 1.28 -5.35 9.16
C ASN A 198 0.27 -5.37 8.00
N LYS A 199 -0.65 -4.40 7.94
CA LYS A 199 -1.58 -4.20 6.83
C LYS A 199 -1.03 -3.27 5.75
N PHE A 200 -0.11 -2.39 6.11
CA PHE A 200 0.40 -1.30 5.27
C PHE A 200 1.93 -1.34 5.24
N PHE A 201 2.50 -1.15 4.08
CA PHE A 201 3.97 -1.07 3.96
C PHE A 201 4.45 0.33 4.35
N ILE A 202 4.66 0.53 5.64
CA ILE A 202 5.04 1.80 6.26
C ILE A 202 6.12 1.62 7.33
N ASN A 203 6.72 2.71 7.74
CA ASN A 203 7.46 2.82 8.99
C ASN A 203 6.59 3.48 10.06
N ILE A 204 6.90 3.22 11.32
CA ILE A 204 6.25 3.84 12.47
C ILE A 204 7.31 4.47 13.36
N LYS A 205 7.05 5.72 13.79
CA LYS A 205 7.90 6.46 14.70
C LYS A 205 7.06 7.06 15.83
N GLU A 206 7.38 6.72 17.06
CA GLU A 206 6.82 7.37 18.23
C GLU A 206 7.69 8.59 18.61
N ASP A 207 7.09 9.77 18.67
CA ASP A 207 7.74 10.97 19.18
C ASP A 207 7.68 10.97 20.72
N ILE A 208 8.83 11.03 21.35
CA ILE A 208 9.01 11.02 22.82
C ILE A 208 8.65 12.39 23.42
#